data_74145eb7cf9bde6f4e4ab6209746f17b
#
_entry.id   74145eb7cf9bde6f4e4ab6209746f17b
#
_cell.length_a   1.000
_cell.length_b   1.000
_cell.length_c   1.000
_cell.angle_alpha   90.00
_cell.angle_beta   90.00
_cell.angle_gamma   90.00
#
_symmetry.space_group_name_H-M   'P 1'
#
loop_
_entity.id
_entity.type
_entity.pdbx_description
1 polymer ?
#
loop_
_entity_poly.entity_id
_entity_poly.type
_entity_poly.pdbx_seq_one_letter_code
_entity_poly.pdbx_strand_id
1 'polypeptide(L)'
;MKYNRIQEIENYIKNAKVASLDELLNQFDISIQTLRRDLKELENRNVIKKVYGGVVYNEDIVANTEVIDIKSREIENLNQKQQIGKVAASLLEEQDVIFIDSGTTACQIIPFMNEDMHLTVITHSALAFEMLEGKKNVKIILLGGEYREKVKSFFFDVSALHYNFAKSFISTYGLSLERLYKNSWGLDTL
;
A
#
# COMPACT_ATOMS: atom_id res chain seq x y z
N MET A 1 19.46 3.05 -31.67
CA MET A 1 18.03 3.34 -31.84
C MET A 1 17.12 2.54 -30.86
N LYS A 2 17.08 1.20 -30.87
CA LYS A 2 16.17 0.43 -29.97
C LYS A 2 16.48 0.64 -28.49
N TYR A 3 17.74 0.60 -28.09
CA TYR A 3 18.17 0.74 -26.70
C TYR A 3 17.79 2.10 -26.11
N ASN A 4 17.99 3.19 -26.85
CA ASN A 4 17.62 4.55 -26.38
C ASN A 4 16.12 4.68 -26.19
N ARG A 5 15.29 4.12 -27.08
CA ARG A 5 13.83 4.17 -26.96
C ARG A 5 13.33 3.43 -25.73
N ILE A 6 13.84 2.23 -25.44
CA ILE A 6 13.45 1.47 -24.24
C ILE A 6 13.81 2.25 -22.98
N GLN A 7 14.96 2.91 -22.97
CA GLN A 7 15.40 3.75 -21.87
C GLN A 7 14.52 5.00 -21.67
N GLU A 8 14.06 5.61 -22.78
CA GLU A 8 13.12 6.74 -22.76
C GLU A 8 11.74 6.31 -22.24
N ILE A 9 11.23 5.15 -22.68
CA ILE A 9 9.99 4.55 -22.17
C ILE A 9 10.12 4.22 -20.68
N GLU A 10 11.23 3.62 -20.26
CA GLU A 10 11.53 3.33 -18.86
C GLU A 10 11.51 4.61 -18.00
N ASN A 11 12.22 5.66 -18.42
CA ASN A 11 12.26 6.93 -17.72
C ASN A 11 10.88 7.60 -17.62
N TYR A 12 10.10 7.53 -18.70
CA TYR A 12 8.72 8.05 -18.70
C TYR A 12 7.85 7.32 -17.67
N ILE A 13 7.84 5.98 -17.72
CA ILE A 13 7.04 5.17 -16.78
C ILE A 13 7.54 5.36 -15.34
N LYS A 14 8.86 5.48 -15.14
CA LYS A 14 9.45 5.77 -13.82
C LYS A 14 8.95 7.08 -13.22
N ASN A 15 8.83 8.12 -14.03
CA ASN A 15 8.36 9.44 -13.58
C ASN A 15 6.83 9.47 -13.40
N ALA A 16 6.10 8.87 -14.33
CA ALA A 16 4.64 8.83 -14.29
C ALA A 16 4.09 7.81 -13.29
N LYS A 17 4.92 6.82 -12.84
CA LYS A 17 4.57 5.69 -11.99
C LYS A 17 3.59 4.70 -12.61
N VAL A 18 2.57 5.19 -13.29
CA VAL A 18 1.56 4.43 -14.04
C VAL A 18 1.42 5.07 -15.41
N ALA A 19 1.33 4.26 -16.46
CA ALA A 19 1.08 4.73 -17.81
C ALA A 19 0.14 3.78 -18.55
N SER A 20 -0.88 4.31 -19.22
CA SER A 20 -1.74 3.53 -20.11
C SER A 20 -1.01 3.22 -21.43
N LEU A 21 -1.48 2.18 -22.13
CA LEU A 21 -0.92 1.86 -23.46
C LEU A 21 -1.14 3.00 -24.44
N ASP A 22 -2.29 3.68 -24.39
CA ASP A 22 -2.63 4.79 -25.28
C ASP A 22 -1.75 6.02 -25.01
N GLU A 23 -1.47 6.35 -23.76
CA GLU A 23 -0.52 7.41 -23.38
C GLU A 23 0.88 7.12 -23.96
N LEU A 24 1.37 5.88 -23.80
CA LEU A 24 2.68 5.49 -24.29
C LEU A 24 2.74 5.49 -25.82
N LEU A 25 1.66 5.06 -26.50
CA LEU A 25 1.59 5.10 -27.98
C LEU A 25 1.65 6.54 -28.49
N ASN A 26 0.88 7.45 -27.86
CA ASN A 26 0.84 8.85 -28.23
C ASN A 26 2.17 9.57 -27.92
N GLN A 27 2.80 9.24 -26.77
CA GLN A 27 4.04 9.89 -26.35
C GLN A 27 5.23 9.52 -27.22
N PHE A 28 5.32 8.24 -27.66
CA PHE A 28 6.50 7.73 -28.36
C PHE A 28 6.32 7.52 -29.86
N ASP A 29 5.14 7.77 -30.40
CA ASP A 29 4.78 7.64 -31.83
C ASP A 29 5.27 6.30 -32.42
N ILE A 30 4.93 5.20 -31.77
CA ILE A 30 5.33 3.84 -32.15
C ILE A 30 4.12 2.94 -32.33
N SER A 31 4.28 1.87 -33.10
CA SER A 31 3.22 0.88 -33.25
C SER A 31 2.99 0.10 -31.94
N ILE A 32 1.74 -0.33 -31.74
CA ILE A 32 1.35 -1.15 -30.56
C ILE A 32 2.20 -2.44 -30.46
N GLN A 33 2.61 -3.01 -31.57
CA GLN A 33 3.47 -4.21 -31.60
C GLN A 33 4.88 -3.90 -31.08
N THR A 34 5.41 -2.73 -31.45
CA THR A 34 6.72 -2.25 -30.98
C THR A 34 6.66 -1.98 -29.48
N LEU A 35 5.64 -1.24 -29.05
CA LEU A 35 5.44 -0.94 -27.63
C LEU A 35 5.34 -2.22 -26.78
N ARG A 36 4.50 -3.19 -27.20
CA ARG A 36 4.35 -4.46 -26.48
C ARG A 36 5.66 -5.23 -26.34
N ARG A 37 6.53 -5.19 -27.37
CA ARG A 37 7.85 -5.84 -27.32
C ARG A 37 8.78 -5.14 -26.35
N ASP A 38 8.80 -3.81 -26.38
CA ASP A 38 9.65 -3.00 -25.49
C ASP A 38 9.17 -3.13 -24.01
N LEU A 39 7.85 -3.10 -23.78
CA LEU A 39 7.29 -3.36 -22.45
C LEU A 39 7.55 -4.78 -21.94
N LYS A 40 7.56 -5.79 -22.82
CA LYS A 40 7.93 -7.15 -22.44
C LYS A 40 9.39 -7.24 -22.01
N GLU A 41 10.28 -6.48 -22.64
CA GLU A 41 11.69 -6.40 -22.23
C GLU A 41 11.85 -5.73 -20.86
N LEU A 42 11.12 -4.64 -20.61
CA LEU A 42 11.10 -3.97 -19.29
C LEU A 42 10.47 -4.86 -18.19
N GLU A 43 9.43 -5.62 -18.52
CA GLU A 43 8.82 -6.59 -17.62
C GLU A 43 9.80 -7.74 -17.26
N ASN A 44 10.53 -8.28 -18.27
CA ASN A 44 11.55 -9.30 -18.04
C ASN A 44 12.73 -8.81 -17.17
N ARG A 45 13.00 -7.50 -17.18
CA ARG A 45 13.96 -6.84 -16.29
C ARG A 45 13.35 -6.51 -14.94
N ASN A 46 12.08 -6.86 -14.70
CA ASN A 46 11.27 -6.49 -13.54
C ASN A 46 11.12 -4.97 -13.32
N VAL A 47 11.40 -4.13 -14.31
CA VAL A 47 11.28 -2.66 -14.21
C VAL A 47 9.84 -2.20 -14.14
N ILE A 48 8.93 -2.96 -14.75
CA ILE A 48 7.50 -2.69 -14.78
C ILE A 48 6.68 -3.95 -14.48
N LYS A 49 5.44 -3.74 -14.04
CA LYS A 49 4.37 -4.76 -13.99
C LYS A 49 3.28 -4.37 -14.98
N LYS A 50 2.76 -5.35 -15.73
CA LYS A 50 1.59 -5.14 -16.60
C LYS A 50 0.32 -5.17 -15.77
N VAL A 51 -0.56 -4.22 -16.05
CA VAL A 51 -1.91 -4.13 -15.50
C VAL A 51 -2.92 -4.02 -16.64
N TYR A 52 -4.21 -4.16 -16.32
CA TYR A 52 -5.24 -4.00 -17.34
C TYR A 52 -5.18 -2.60 -17.97
N GLY A 53 -4.98 -2.55 -19.29
CA GLY A 53 -4.90 -1.30 -20.06
C GLY A 53 -3.60 -0.52 -19.97
N GLY A 54 -2.56 -1.00 -19.24
CA GLY A 54 -1.32 -0.24 -19.07
C GLY A 54 -0.19 -0.97 -18.38
N VAL A 55 0.70 -0.18 -17.81
CA VAL A 55 1.86 -0.65 -17.04
C VAL A 55 2.07 0.22 -15.80
N VAL A 56 2.61 -0.39 -14.76
CA VAL A 56 3.02 0.28 -13.51
C VAL A 56 4.52 0.12 -13.37
N TYR A 57 5.20 1.18 -12.97
CA TYR A 57 6.63 1.11 -12.62
C TYR A 57 6.81 0.16 -11.44
N ASN A 58 7.70 -0.80 -11.58
CA ASN A 58 7.96 -1.75 -10.52
C ASN A 58 8.89 -1.14 -9.47
N GLU A 59 8.31 -0.48 -8.49
CA GLU A 59 9.06 0.14 -7.39
C GLU A 59 9.75 -0.89 -6.48
N ASP A 60 9.39 -2.18 -6.57
CA ASP A 60 10.03 -3.25 -5.79
C ASP A 60 11.54 -3.39 -6.08
N ILE A 61 12.02 -2.94 -7.25
CA ILE A 61 13.46 -2.86 -7.54
C ILE A 61 14.09 -1.65 -6.85
N VAL A 62 13.36 -0.54 -6.75
CA VAL A 62 13.82 0.66 -6.03
C VAL A 62 13.62 0.48 -4.52
N ALA A 63 12.56 -0.22 -4.11
CA ALA A 63 12.29 -0.54 -2.71
C ALA A 63 13.32 -1.52 -2.10
N ASN A 64 14.04 -2.29 -2.92
CA ASN A 64 15.20 -3.04 -2.43
C ASN A 64 16.44 -2.16 -2.16
N THR A 65 16.42 -0.89 -2.59
CA THR A 65 17.51 0.05 -2.31
C THR A 65 17.17 1.09 -1.23
N GLU A 66 15.89 1.42 -1.01
CA GLU A 66 15.49 2.34 0.08
C GLU A 66 14.05 2.06 0.55
N VAL A 67 13.81 0.91 1.17
CA VAL A 67 12.65 0.84 2.08
C VAL A 67 13.04 1.72 3.26
N ILE A 68 12.52 2.95 3.28
CA ILE A 68 12.61 3.81 4.45
C ILE A 68 12.12 2.99 5.63
N ASP A 69 13.03 2.73 6.57
CA ASP A 69 12.74 1.94 7.77
C ASP A 69 11.45 2.48 8.41
N ILE A 70 10.56 1.60 8.81
CA ILE A 70 9.30 1.98 9.44
C ILE A 70 9.53 2.93 10.61
N LYS A 71 10.63 2.80 11.33
CA LYS A 71 11.02 3.70 12.44
C LYS A 71 11.14 5.15 12.01
N SER A 72 11.77 5.42 10.84
CA SER A 72 11.85 6.77 10.28
C SER A 72 10.47 7.29 9.90
N ARG A 73 9.61 6.42 9.36
CA ARG A 73 8.23 6.75 9.00
C ARG A 73 7.32 6.96 10.22
N GLU A 74 7.59 6.32 11.35
CA GLU A 74 6.81 6.52 12.59
C GLU A 74 6.91 7.96 13.08
N ILE A 75 8.09 8.57 13.00
CA ILE A 75 8.35 9.95 13.49
C ILE A 75 8.06 11.03 12.44
N GLU A 76 8.14 10.70 11.15
CA GLU A 76 7.88 11.64 10.07
C GLU A 76 6.41 12.11 10.10
N ASN A 77 6.19 13.44 10.11
CA ASN A 77 4.85 14.06 10.16
C ASN A 77 3.95 13.51 11.29
N LEU A 78 4.53 13.17 12.45
CA LEU A 78 3.81 12.53 13.55
C LEU A 78 2.59 13.33 14.00
N ASN A 79 2.69 14.66 14.11
CA ASN A 79 1.58 15.51 14.52
C ASN A 79 0.38 15.40 13.58
N GLN A 80 0.62 15.40 12.25
CA GLN A 80 -0.44 15.26 11.26
C GLN A 80 -1.08 13.85 11.32
N LYS A 81 -0.27 12.81 11.48
CA LYS A 81 -0.76 11.44 11.65
C LYS A 81 -1.61 11.29 12.91
N GLN A 82 -1.20 11.92 14.00
CA GLN A 82 -1.99 11.91 15.23
C GLN A 82 -3.33 12.65 15.09
N GLN A 83 -3.36 13.76 14.35
CA GLN A 83 -4.62 14.45 14.04
C GLN A 83 -5.55 13.56 13.22
N ILE A 84 -5.01 12.87 12.19
CA ILE A 84 -5.76 11.89 11.40
C ILE A 84 -6.27 10.75 12.29
N GLY A 85 -5.39 10.20 13.13
CA GLY A 85 -5.74 9.13 14.06
C GLY A 85 -6.86 9.52 15.03
N LYS A 86 -6.82 10.74 15.55
CA LYS A 86 -7.87 11.28 16.44
C LYS A 86 -9.22 11.38 15.73
N VAL A 87 -9.24 11.89 14.50
CA VAL A 87 -10.47 11.96 13.71
C VAL A 87 -10.96 10.55 13.36
N ALA A 88 -10.07 9.65 12.97
CA ALA A 88 -10.44 8.26 12.67
C ALA A 88 -11.01 7.55 13.91
N ALA A 89 -10.44 7.75 15.08
CA ALA A 89 -10.94 7.17 16.33
C ALA A 89 -12.34 7.70 16.72
N SER A 90 -12.68 8.94 16.37
CA SER A 90 -14.03 9.48 16.64
C SER A 90 -15.13 8.85 15.78
N LEU A 91 -14.76 8.09 14.75
CA LEU A 91 -15.71 7.36 13.89
C LEU A 91 -16.01 5.95 14.43
N LEU A 92 -15.30 5.50 15.46
CA LEU A 92 -15.50 4.17 16.05
C LEU A 92 -16.78 4.12 16.88
N GLU A 93 -17.44 2.97 16.82
CA GLU A 93 -18.66 2.65 17.55
C GLU A 93 -18.46 1.39 18.39
N GLU A 94 -19.28 1.25 19.43
CA GLU A 94 -19.26 0.08 20.30
C GLU A 94 -19.48 -1.22 19.48
N GLN A 95 -18.65 -2.24 19.75
CA GLN A 95 -18.66 -3.54 19.07
C GLN A 95 -18.26 -3.52 17.57
N ASP A 96 -17.65 -2.43 17.10
CA ASP A 96 -17.12 -2.41 15.74
C ASP A 96 -16.09 -3.52 15.50
N VAL A 97 -16.18 -4.14 14.34
CA VAL A 97 -15.13 -4.97 13.76
C VAL A 97 -14.38 -4.11 12.74
N ILE A 98 -13.13 -3.76 13.02
CA ILE A 98 -12.36 -2.85 12.18
C ILE A 98 -11.10 -3.51 11.63
N PHE A 99 -10.70 -3.08 10.45
CA PHE A 99 -9.40 -3.44 9.89
C PHE A 99 -8.44 -2.24 9.98
N ILE A 100 -7.25 -2.47 10.52
CA ILE A 100 -6.16 -1.49 10.55
C ILE A 100 -5.01 -2.01 9.69
N ASP A 101 -4.67 -1.23 8.68
CA ASP A 101 -3.55 -1.49 7.78
C ASP A 101 -2.18 -1.28 8.46
N SER A 102 -1.11 -1.76 7.82
CA SER A 102 0.27 -1.68 8.32
C SER A 102 0.94 -0.31 8.23
N GLY A 103 0.25 0.69 7.68
CA GLY A 103 0.82 2.04 7.56
C GLY A 103 0.91 2.78 8.90
N THR A 104 2.01 3.51 9.11
CA THR A 104 2.24 4.27 10.35
C THR A 104 1.15 5.31 10.63
N THR A 105 0.46 5.81 9.59
CA THR A 105 -0.69 6.72 9.75
C THR A 105 -1.93 5.98 10.25
N ALA A 106 -2.24 4.79 9.71
CA ALA A 106 -3.38 3.99 10.15
C ALA A 106 -3.21 3.54 11.61
N CYS A 107 -2.00 3.19 12.02
CA CYS A 107 -1.71 2.81 13.39
C CYS A 107 -1.96 3.94 14.41
N GLN A 108 -1.94 5.22 13.99
CA GLN A 108 -2.19 6.35 14.88
C GLN A 108 -3.65 6.48 15.37
N ILE A 109 -4.58 5.66 14.87
CA ILE A 109 -5.92 5.55 15.47
C ILE A 109 -5.86 4.95 16.89
N ILE A 110 -4.92 4.03 17.12
CA ILE A 110 -4.85 3.19 18.34
C ILE A 110 -4.68 4.01 19.63
N PRO A 111 -3.81 5.04 19.70
CA PRO A 111 -3.67 5.86 20.91
C PRO A 111 -4.92 6.66 21.29
N PHE A 112 -5.83 6.86 20.34
CA PHE A 112 -7.05 7.68 20.55
C PHE A 112 -8.33 6.83 20.68
N MET A 113 -8.23 5.51 20.64
CA MET A 113 -9.36 4.62 20.90
C MET A 113 -9.86 4.81 22.35
N ASN A 114 -11.18 4.90 22.50
CA ASN A 114 -11.79 4.93 23.83
C ASN A 114 -11.55 3.60 24.55
N GLU A 115 -10.98 3.65 25.75
CA GLU A 115 -10.59 2.47 26.51
C GLU A 115 -11.78 1.66 27.03
N ASP A 116 -12.95 2.28 27.15
CA ASP A 116 -14.18 1.61 27.61
C ASP A 116 -14.91 0.90 26.45
N MET A 117 -14.55 1.18 25.19
CA MET A 117 -15.20 0.65 24.00
C MET A 117 -14.71 -0.77 23.68
N HIS A 118 -15.65 -1.69 23.47
CA HIS A 118 -15.34 -3.04 23.04
C HIS A 118 -15.20 -3.08 21.52
N LEU A 119 -14.01 -3.42 21.06
CA LEU A 119 -13.70 -3.47 19.61
C LEU A 119 -13.10 -4.82 19.23
N THR A 120 -13.29 -5.23 17.98
CA THR A 120 -12.48 -6.27 17.36
C THR A 120 -11.60 -5.63 16.30
N VAL A 121 -10.29 -5.68 16.49
CA VAL A 121 -9.32 -5.15 15.54
C VAL A 121 -8.66 -6.30 14.78
N ILE A 122 -8.78 -6.25 13.46
CA ILE A 122 -8.12 -7.17 12.54
C ILE A 122 -6.97 -6.41 11.90
N THR A 123 -5.78 -6.96 11.91
CA THR A 123 -4.60 -6.32 11.33
C THR A 123 -3.57 -7.35 10.86
N HIS A 124 -2.75 -6.99 9.90
CA HIS A 124 -1.55 -7.72 9.51
C HIS A 124 -0.27 -6.96 9.91
N SER A 125 -0.42 -5.89 10.68
CA SER A 125 0.67 -5.04 11.15
C SER A 125 1.19 -5.52 12.50
N ALA A 126 2.49 -5.84 12.59
CA ALA A 126 3.13 -6.09 13.86
C ALA A 126 3.19 -4.82 14.71
N LEU A 127 3.35 -3.63 14.08
CA LEU A 127 3.31 -2.35 14.78
C LEU A 127 1.95 -2.11 15.44
N ALA A 128 0.85 -2.32 14.69
CA ALA A 128 -0.49 -2.18 15.26
C ALA A 128 -0.73 -3.18 16.39
N PHE A 129 -0.26 -4.42 16.24
CA PHE A 129 -0.34 -5.43 17.28
C PHE A 129 0.38 -4.98 18.56
N GLU A 130 1.65 -4.51 18.45
CA GLU A 130 2.44 -3.99 19.58
C GLU A 130 1.72 -2.84 20.30
N MET A 131 1.08 -1.94 19.53
CA MET A 131 0.34 -0.80 20.10
C MET A 131 -1.00 -1.19 20.74
N LEU A 132 -1.61 -2.29 20.31
CA LEU A 132 -2.89 -2.80 20.82
C LEU A 132 -2.68 -3.71 22.04
N GLU A 133 -1.47 -4.27 22.20
CA GLU A 133 -1.16 -5.17 23.31
C GLU A 133 -1.43 -4.48 24.65
N GLY A 134 -2.17 -5.17 25.50
CA GLY A 134 -2.56 -4.66 26.83
C GLY A 134 -3.84 -3.81 26.86
N LYS A 135 -4.48 -3.49 25.71
CA LYS A 135 -5.81 -2.87 25.71
C LYS A 135 -6.89 -3.90 26.08
N LYS A 136 -7.55 -3.70 27.23
CA LYS A 136 -8.41 -4.71 27.86
C LYS A 136 -9.68 -5.05 27.08
N ASN A 137 -10.27 -4.06 26.41
CA ASN A 137 -11.56 -4.19 25.73
C ASN A 137 -11.40 -4.37 24.20
N VAL A 138 -10.19 -4.69 23.72
CA VAL A 138 -9.90 -4.89 22.31
C VAL A 138 -9.56 -6.36 22.05
N LYS A 139 -10.39 -7.01 21.27
CA LYS A 139 -10.06 -8.33 20.69
C LYS A 139 -9.17 -8.12 19.48
N ILE A 140 -7.96 -8.69 19.52
CA ILE A 140 -6.99 -8.56 18.43
C ILE A 140 -7.01 -9.84 17.59
N ILE A 141 -7.15 -9.70 16.28
CA ILE A 141 -6.98 -10.75 15.28
C ILE A 141 -5.80 -10.37 14.40
N LEU A 142 -4.64 -10.98 14.66
CA LEU A 142 -3.46 -10.77 13.84
C LEU A 142 -3.47 -11.75 12.67
N LEU A 143 -3.51 -11.21 11.45
CA LEU A 143 -3.40 -11.96 10.22
C LEU A 143 -1.92 -12.32 10.02
N GLY A 144 -1.61 -13.58 10.24
CA GLY A 144 -0.25 -14.12 10.14
C GLY A 144 0.16 -14.36 8.68
N GLY A 145 1.44 -14.75 8.50
CA GLY A 145 2.03 -15.02 7.20
C GLY A 145 3.53 -14.83 7.22
N GLU A 146 4.14 -14.52 6.07
CA GLU A 146 5.56 -14.16 5.97
C GLU A 146 5.80 -12.79 6.62
N TYR A 147 6.61 -12.75 7.69
CA TYR A 147 6.95 -11.48 8.34
C TYR A 147 8.06 -10.75 7.61
N ARG A 148 7.86 -9.46 7.38
CA ARG A 148 8.87 -8.56 6.81
C ARG A 148 9.23 -7.46 7.80
N GLU A 149 10.44 -7.57 8.34
CA GLU A 149 10.95 -6.71 9.41
C GLU A 149 10.95 -5.22 9.04
N LYS A 150 11.41 -4.87 7.84
CA LYS A 150 11.52 -3.46 7.38
C LYS A 150 10.20 -2.68 7.42
N VAL A 151 9.09 -3.37 7.25
CA VAL A 151 7.74 -2.77 7.25
C VAL A 151 6.91 -3.21 8.46
N LYS A 152 7.47 -4.05 9.33
CA LYS A 152 6.79 -4.63 10.50
C LYS A 152 5.39 -5.17 10.14
N SER A 153 5.31 -5.97 9.07
CA SER A 153 4.03 -6.47 8.56
C SER A 153 4.12 -7.93 8.11
N PHE A 154 3.00 -8.62 8.21
CA PHE A 154 2.82 -9.99 7.75
C PHE A 154 2.17 -9.99 6.36
N PHE A 155 2.69 -10.81 5.46
CA PHE A 155 2.18 -11.02 4.11
C PHE A 155 1.48 -12.36 4.04
N PHE A 156 0.23 -12.35 3.64
CA PHE A 156 -0.63 -13.52 3.59
C PHE A 156 -1.47 -13.51 2.31
N ASP A 157 -2.04 -14.67 2.00
CA ASP A 157 -2.98 -14.78 0.87
C ASP A 157 -4.32 -14.16 1.26
N VAL A 158 -4.63 -13.02 0.64
CA VAL A 158 -5.86 -12.25 0.91
C VAL A 158 -7.13 -13.03 0.53
N SER A 159 -7.04 -14.01 -0.39
CA SER A 159 -8.18 -14.83 -0.79
C SER A 159 -8.76 -15.68 0.35
N ALA A 160 -7.97 -15.88 1.42
CA ALA A 160 -8.40 -16.58 2.63
C ALA A 160 -9.15 -15.69 3.63
N LEU A 161 -9.28 -14.39 3.37
CA LEU A 161 -9.97 -13.46 4.27
C LEU A 161 -11.49 -13.52 4.09
N HIS A 162 -12.15 -14.07 5.10
CA HIS A 162 -13.61 -14.14 5.19
C HIS A 162 -14.16 -13.29 6.35
N TYR A 163 -13.56 -12.10 6.57
CA TYR A 163 -14.01 -11.20 7.61
C TYR A 163 -14.86 -10.06 7.04
N ASN A 164 -15.98 -9.79 7.66
CA ASN A 164 -16.78 -8.59 7.40
C ASN A 164 -16.31 -7.50 8.36
N PHE A 165 -15.87 -6.38 7.83
CA PHE A 165 -15.45 -5.20 8.60
C PHE A 165 -16.57 -4.16 8.59
N ALA A 166 -16.83 -3.55 9.76
CA ALA A 166 -17.66 -2.35 9.84
C ALA A 166 -16.93 -1.14 9.23
N LYS A 167 -15.63 -1.04 9.51
CA LYS A 167 -14.78 0.07 9.02
C LYS A 167 -13.37 -0.45 8.72
N SER A 168 -12.70 0.17 7.73
CA SER A 168 -11.32 -0.13 7.36
C SER A 168 -10.48 1.14 7.32
N PHE A 169 -9.34 1.13 8.00
CA PHE A 169 -8.39 2.24 8.05
C PHE A 169 -7.15 1.86 7.26
N ILE A 170 -7.03 2.40 6.05
CA ILE A 170 -6.00 2.05 5.08
C ILE A 170 -5.09 3.25 4.89
N SER A 171 -3.79 3.03 4.93
CA SER A 171 -2.78 4.03 4.59
C SER A 171 -2.40 3.92 3.11
N THR A 172 -2.16 5.07 2.49
CA THR A 172 -1.72 5.14 1.09
C THR A 172 -0.59 6.15 0.95
N TYR A 173 0.28 5.96 -0.04
CA TYR A 173 1.34 6.92 -0.38
C TYR A 173 0.84 8.07 -1.26
N GLY A 174 -0.26 7.89 -1.93
CA GLY A 174 -0.85 8.91 -2.78
C GLY A 174 -2.33 8.65 -3.01
N LEU A 175 -3.06 9.73 -3.15
CA LEU A 175 -4.47 9.74 -3.47
C LEU A 175 -4.67 10.63 -4.70
N SER A 176 -5.29 10.11 -5.76
CA SER A 176 -5.82 10.91 -6.86
C SER A 176 -7.35 10.85 -6.87
N LEU A 177 -7.98 11.73 -7.65
CA LEU A 177 -9.44 11.70 -7.81
C LEU A 177 -9.98 10.38 -8.41
N GLU A 178 -9.09 9.60 -9.03
CA GLU A 178 -9.45 8.36 -9.71
C GLU A 178 -8.92 7.10 -9.03
N ARG A 179 -7.88 7.19 -8.20
CA ARG A 179 -7.19 6.02 -7.63
C ARG A 179 -6.56 6.28 -6.28
N LEU A 180 -6.60 5.25 -5.44
CA LEU A 180 -5.75 5.12 -4.26
C LEU A 180 -4.43 4.47 -4.69
N TYR A 181 -3.31 5.16 -4.51
CA TYR A 181 -1.99 4.59 -4.74
C TYR A 181 -1.49 3.96 -3.43
N LYS A 182 -1.53 2.66 -3.38
CA LYS A 182 -0.88 1.89 -2.32
C LYS A 182 0.40 1.29 -2.88
N ASN A 183 1.49 1.36 -2.13
CA ASN A 183 2.66 0.55 -2.48
C ASN A 183 2.24 -0.90 -2.64
N SER A 184 2.78 -1.53 -3.68
CA SER A 184 2.44 -2.83 -4.23
C SER A 184 2.59 -4.02 -3.27
N TRP A 185 1.86 -3.99 -2.17
CA TRP A 185 1.76 -5.10 -1.24
C TRP A 185 0.33 -5.64 -1.20
N GLY A 186 -0.13 -6.14 -2.35
CA GLY A 186 -1.10 -7.21 -2.44
C GLY A 186 -2.51 -6.95 -1.92
N LEU A 187 -3.12 -5.77 -2.15
CA LEU A 187 -4.56 -5.58 -2.08
C LEU A 187 -5.07 -4.93 -3.38
N ASP A 188 -4.90 -5.61 -4.50
CA ASP A 188 -5.46 -5.23 -5.79
C ASP A 188 -6.88 -5.77 -5.97
N THR A 189 -7.69 -5.83 -4.91
CA THR A 189 -9.12 -6.16 -5.08
C THR A 189 -9.93 -5.65 -3.89
N LEU A 190 -10.41 -4.44 -3.99
CA LEU A 190 -11.70 -4.03 -3.45
C LEU A 190 -12.42 -3.23 -4.51
#